data_6b38c48d0cccf90d054e578f7762fd62
#
_entry.id   6b38c48d0cccf90d054e578f7762fd62
#
_cell.length_a   1.000
_cell.length_b   1.000
_cell.length_c   1.000
_cell.angle_alpha   90.00
_cell.angle_beta   90.00
_cell.angle_gamma   90.00
#
_symmetry.space_group_name_H-M   'P 1'
#
loop_
_entity.id
_entity.type
_entity.pdbx_description
1 polymer ?
#
loop_
_entity_poly.entity_id
_entity_poly.type
_entity_poly.pdbx_seq_one_letter_code
_entity_poly.pdbx_strand_id
1 'polypeptide(L)'
;YKDGILVNDIYSFANANGNLVAGEDRTHWATMGMYAQLRYNYQETYFFEFSGRYDGSSRFAPGNRWGFFPSFSAGYDMARSNFFKELNLPFSQFKLRASYGRLGNQNGAGLYDYLGIMNVVTDSPDAWLLPGVKDTPEKGMLAQTPKMVSPNITWEESEVANLGLDLMLLDDRLAITAEIYQRTTRNMIGPAEAIPAIGGISKNNAAKINNATLRNRGWELSVDWQDKLKCGFSYGVGFNVSDYKAVVTKYNNPEGLIYNNHTGLAGNRGYYEGMDVGEIWGYEANDLFMSNREVDEYLKQVDLSFFKNSDRWERGDVKFIDSNGDGKVDPGKGTLADHGDLKVIGSTTPRYSFGIHLSAGYKGFEVSALFQGVAKRDFP
;
A
#
# COMPACT_ATOMS: atom_id res chain seq x y z
N TYR A 1 31.29 -14.18 9.95
CA TYR A 1 31.05 -15.62 9.73
C TYR A 1 32.39 -16.35 9.67
N LYS A 2 32.37 -17.63 9.83
CA LYS A 2 33.49 -18.52 9.64
C LYS A 2 32.98 -19.77 8.91
N ASP A 3 33.59 -20.08 7.79
CA ASP A 3 33.24 -21.23 6.96
C ASP A 3 34.02 -22.50 7.35
N GLY A 4 33.78 -23.61 6.66
CA GLY A 4 34.47 -24.87 6.88
C GLY A 4 34.06 -25.56 8.17
N ILE A 5 32.74 -25.76 8.40
CA ILE A 5 32.25 -26.53 9.56
C ILE A 5 32.73 -27.97 9.50
N LEU A 6 33.43 -28.42 10.54
CA LEU A 6 34.02 -29.77 10.64
C LEU A 6 32.99 -30.81 11.07
N VAL A 7 31.99 -30.44 11.89
CA VAL A 7 30.94 -31.31 12.41
C VAL A 7 29.61 -30.63 12.27
N ASN A 8 28.66 -31.25 11.56
CA ASN A 8 27.40 -30.58 11.10
C ASN A 8 26.44 -30.18 12.22
N ASP A 9 26.45 -30.78 13.38
CA ASP A 9 25.47 -30.49 14.43
C ASP A 9 25.99 -29.60 15.57
N ILE A 10 27.21 -29.06 15.42
CA ILE A 10 27.82 -28.18 16.44
C ILE A 10 27.98 -26.77 15.86
N TYR A 11 27.06 -25.88 16.18
CA TYR A 11 27.05 -24.47 15.74
C TYR A 11 27.94 -23.60 16.65
N SER A 12 29.25 -23.76 16.53
CA SER A 12 30.25 -23.01 17.25
C SER A 12 31.35 -22.54 16.31
N PHE A 13 31.85 -21.33 16.50
CA PHE A 13 33.05 -20.85 15.77
C PHE A 13 34.31 -21.73 16.01
N ALA A 14 34.37 -22.43 17.14
CA ALA A 14 35.45 -23.36 17.42
C ALA A 14 35.43 -24.61 16.52
N ASN A 15 34.25 -24.96 15.98
CA ASN A 15 34.06 -26.09 15.08
C ASN A 15 34.25 -25.72 13.58
N ALA A 16 34.64 -24.50 13.28
CA ALA A 16 34.88 -24.07 11.91
C ALA A 16 36.38 -23.81 11.67
N ASN A 17 36.91 -24.32 10.56
CA ASN A 17 38.32 -24.26 10.22
C ASN A 17 38.67 -23.23 9.14
N GLY A 18 37.67 -22.49 8.63
CA GLY A 18 37.90 -21.46 7.64
C GLY A 18 38.33 -20.12 8.23
N ASN A 19 38.55 -19.14 7.37
CA ASN A 19 38.94 -17.80 7.77
C ASN A 19 37.82 -17.13 8.56
N LEU A 20 38.16 -16.56 9.70
CA LEU A 20 37.20 -15.79 10.49
C LEU A 20 37.02 -14.42 9.86
N VAL A 21 35.80 -14.14 9.38
CA VAL A 21 35.36 -12.80 8.98
C VAL A 21 34.33 -12.33 9.98
N ALA A 22 34.66 -11.30 10.74
CA ALA A 22 33.75 -10.65 11.68
C ALA A 22 33.39 -9.27 11.18
N GLY A 23 32.10 -8.99 11.19
CA GLY A 23 31.56 -7.67 10.91
C GLY A 23 30.48 -7.35 11.93
N GLU A 24 30.44 -6.12 12.40
CA GLU A 24 29.41 -5.61 13.28
C GLU A 24 28.82 -4.33 12.68
N ASP A 25 27.51 -4.25 12.63
CA ASP A 25 26.78 -3.02 12.29
C ASP A 25 25.88 -2.67 13.45
N ARG A 26 25.95 -1.42 13.89
CA ARG A 26 25.13 -0.88 14.98
C ARG A 26 24.30 0.27 14.49
N THR A 27 23.01 0.07 14.58
CA THR A 27 22.04 1.13 14.30
C THR A 27 21.25 1.46 15.55
N HIS A 28 20.91 2.72 15.73
CA HIS A 28 20.03 3.14 16.82
C HIS A 28 19.06 4.22 16.34
N TRP A 29 17.92 4.25 16.94
CA TRP A 29 16.93 5.29 16.75
C TRP A 29 16.16 5.49 18.04
N ALA A 30 15.58 6.66 18.17
CA ALA A 30 14.78 7.00 19.33
C ALA A 30 13.52 7.76 18.92
N THR A 31 12.44 7.50 19.64
CA THR A 31 11.21 8.29 19.54
C THR A 31 10.84 8.79 20.93
N MET A 32 10.26 9.96 20.97
CA MET A 32 9.69 10.55 22.17
C MET A 32 8.35 11.15 21.82
N GLY A 33 7.34 10.93 22.66
CA GLY A 33 6.01 11.46 22.41
C GLY A 33 5.32 11.87 23.70
N MET A 34 4.49 12.90 23.60
CA MET A 34 3.55 13.33 24.61
C MET A 34 2.16 13.28 24.02
N TYR A 35 1.19 12.85 24.81
CA TYR A 35 -0.20 12.88 24.39
C TYR A 35 -1.11 13.42 25.48
N ALA A 36 -2.21 14.04 25.04
CA ALA A 36 -3.29 14.45 25.91
C ALA A 36 -4.62 14.05 25.29
N GLN A 37 -5.57 13.69 26.11
CA GLN A 37 -6.92 13.31 25.68
C GLN A 37 -7.94 13.95 26.63
N LEU A 38 -8.98 14.51 26.04
CA LEU A 38 -10.15 15.04 26.73
C LEU A 38 -11.39 14.35 26.18
N ARG A 39 -12.17 13.76 27.08
CA ARG A 39 -13.47 13.15 26.74
C ARG A 39 -14.56 13.84 27.54
N TYR A 40 -15.64 14.17 26.85
CA TYR A 40 -16.81 14.76 27.47
C TYR A 40 -18.05 14.01 27.01
N ASN A 41 -18.83 13.53 27.96
CA ASN A 41 -20.11 12.87 27.76
C ASN A 41 -21.18 13.65 28.52
N TYR A 42 -22.20 14.10 27.82
CA TYR A 42 -23.33 14.78 28.44
C TYR A 42 -24.60 13.95 28.25
N GLN A 43 -25.14 13.45 29.37
CA GLN A 43 -26.38 12.66 29.45
C GLN A 43 -26.43 11.47 28.48
N GLU A 44 -25.31 10.84 28.21
CA GLU A 44 -25.18 9.76 27.21
C GLU A 44 -25.78 10.11 25.83
N THR A 45 -26.01 11.39 25.57
CA THR A 45 -26.63 11.94 24.36
C THR A 45 -25.59 12.59 23.49
N TYR A 46 -24.70 13.40 24.08
CA TYR A 46 -23.65 14.12 23.35
C TYR A 46 -22.29 13.63 23.80
N PHE A 47 -21.48 13.27 22.84
CA PHE A 47 -20.12 12.75 23.04
C PHE A 47 -19.14 13.62 22.30
N PHE A 48 -18.09 14.08 22.98
CA PHE A 48 -16.99 14.81 22.37
C PHE A 48 -15.68 14.22 22.85
N GLU A 49 -14.76 14.05 21.94
CA GLU A 49 -13.41 13.64 22.26
C GLU A 49 -12.42 14.49 21.47
N PHE A 50 -11.42 14.96 22.18
CA PHE A 50 -10.22 15.56 21.62
C PHE A 50 -9.02 14.77 22.07
N SER A 51 -8.13 14.42 21.15
CA SER A 51 -6.81 13.90 21.50
C SER A 51 -5.74 14.59 20.66
N GLY A 52 -4.57 14.78 21.25
CA GLY A 52 -3.42 15.36 20.59
C GLY A 52 -2.16 14.62 20.97
N ARG A 53 -1.34 14.32 19.98
CA ARG A 53 0.00 13.75 20.16
C ARG A 53 1.03 14.67 19.58
N TYR A 54 2.12 14.87 20.33
CA TYR A 54 3.29 15.59 19.88
C TYR A 54 4.46 14.62 19.92
N ASP A 55 4.86 14.12 18.75
CA ASP A 55 5.83 13.03 18.61
C ASP A 55 7.10 13.54 17.91
N GLY A 56 8.24 13.08 18.42
CA GLY A 56 9.55 13.35 17.86
C GLY A 56 10.29 12.07 17.48
N SER A 57 11.04 12.10 16.37
CA SER A 57 11.83 10.97 15.90
C SER A 57 13.24 11.40 15.49
N SER A 58 14.23 10.60 15.88
CA SER A 58 15.63 10.79 15.47
C SER A 58 15.90 10.42 14.01
N ARG A 59 14.92 9.83 13.30
CA ARG A 59 15.03 9.52 11.86
C ARG A 59 15.07 10.77 10.99
N PHE A 60 14.57 11.89 11.50
CA PHE A 60 14.51 13.16 10.79
C PHE A 60 15.62 14.12 11.23
N ALA A 61 16.00 15.01 10.34
CA ALA A 61 16.97 16.05 10.62
C ALA A 61 16.50 16.98 11.77
N PRO A 62 17.42 17.59 12.52
CA PRO A 62 17.06 18.65 13.47
C PRO A 62 16.19 19.72 12.79
N GLY A 63 15.06 20.07 13.40
CA GLY A 63 14.06 20.96 12.80
C GLY A 63 12.84 20.26 12.21
N ASN A 64 12.98 19.03 11.71
CA ASN A 64 11.88 18.23 11.14
C ASN A 64 11.48 17.04 12.00
N ARG A 65 12.06 16.91 13.19
CA ARG A 65 11.86 15.76 14.08
C ARG A 65 10.48 15.67 14.68
N TRP A 66 9.85 16.82 14.95
CA TRP A 66 8.63 16.89 15.71
C TRP A 66 7.41 17.10 14.82
N GLY A 67 6.37 16.31 15.08
CA GLY A 67 5.06 16.43 14.45
C GLY A 67 3.94 16.51 15.47
N PHE A 68 2.89 17.29 15.18
CA PHE A 68 1.68 17.37 15.99
C PHE A 68 0.51 16.72 15.27
N PHE A 69 -0.13 15.76 15.93
CA PHE A 69 -1.17 14.90 15.38
C PHE A 69 -2.44 15.01 16.21
N PRO A 70 -3.32 15.96 15.90
CA PRO A 70 -4.61 16.12 16.59
C PRO A 70 -5.66 15.17 16.05
N SER A 71 -6.65 14.83 16.90
CA SER A 71 -7.84 14.09 16.52
C SER A 71 -9.05 14.62 17.28
N PHE A 72 -10.18 14.71 16.60
CA PHE A 72 -11.46 15.15 17.13
C PHE A 72 -12.53 14.13 16.78
N SER A 73 -13.43 13.85 17.72
CA SER A 73 -14.64 13.12 17.42
C SER A 73 -15.84 13.72 18.13
N ALA A 74 -17.00 13.62 17.48
CA ALA A 74 -18.28 14.00 18.03
C ALA A 74 -19.30 12.90 17.75
N GLY A 75 -20.18 12.65 18.71
CA GLY A 75 -21.28 11.71 18.59
C GLY A 75 -22.55 12.30 19.17
N TYR A 76 -23.68 12.02 18.54
CA TYR A 76 -24.98 12.40 19.01
C TYR A 76 -25.92 11.20 18.95
N ASP A 77 -26.35 10.71 20.10
CA ASP A 77 -27.36 9.65 20.22
C ASP A 77 -28.75 10.28 20.30
N MET A 78 -29.42 10.34 19.16
CA MET A 78 -30.76 10.92 19.02
C MET A 78 -31.80 10.15 19.82
N ALA A 79 -31.68 8.82 19.98
CA ALA A 79 -32.64 8.00 20.71
C ALA A 79 -32.70 8.37 22.20
N ARG A 80 -31.64 9.00 22.73
CA ARG A 80 -31.59 9.49 24.13
C ARG A 80 -32.23 10.88 24.29
N SER A 81 -32.46 11.63 23.20
CA SER A 81 -33.04 12.95 23.27
C SER A 81 -34.53 12.89 23.59
N ASN A 82 -35.06 13.91 24.32
CA ASN A 82 -36.45 13.97 24.69
C ASN A 82 -37.38 14.02 23.46
N PHE A 83 -37.01 14.79 22.45
CA PHE A 83 -37.74 14.89 21.18
C PHE A 83 -37.94 13.53 20.52
N PHE A 84 -36.90 12.69 20.49
CA PHE A 84 -36.96 11.39 19.82
C PHE A 84 -37.77 10.36 20.63
N LYS A 85 -37.73 10.43 21.97
CA LYS A 85 -38.54 9.59 22.86
C LYS A 85 -40.03 9.81 22.69
N GLU A 86 -40.47 11.07 22.41
CA GLU A 86 -41.88 11.39 22.17
C GLU A 86 -42.43 10.77 20.89
N LEU A 87 -41.56 10.43 19.92
CA LEU A 87 -41.94 9.82 18.64
C LEU A 87 -42.27 8.33 18.76
N ASN A 88 -41.98 7.69 19.90
CA ASN A 88 -42.24 6.25 20.15
C ASN A 88 -41.73 5.32 19.03
N LEU A 89 -40.59 5.65 18.45
CA LEU A 89 -39.97 4.83 17.40
C LEU A 89 -39.25 3.62 17.99
N PRO A 90 -39.13 2.52 17.28
CA PRO A 90 -38.56 1.27 17.80
C PRO A 90 -37.03 1.27 17.81
N PHE A 91 -36.42 2.41 18.08
CA PHE A 91 -34.96 2.56 18.20
C PHE A 91 -34.55 2.59 19.68
N SER A 92 -33.68 1.69 20.08
CA SER A 92 -32.96 1.77 21.35
C SER A 92 -31.68 2.60 21.25
N GLN A 93 -31.10 2.68 20.06
CA GLN A 93 -29.99 3.55 19.74
C GLN A 93 -30.19 4.15 18.33
N PHE A 94 -29.91 5.44 18.20
CA PHE A 94 -29.77 6.15 16.91
C PHE A 94 -28.65 7.16 17.06
N LYS A 95 -27.42 6.70 16.77
CA LYS A 95 -26.23 7.49 17.03
C LYS A 95 -25.57 7.89 15.73
N LEU A 96 -25.44 9.20 15.51
CA LEU A 96 -24.57 9.78 14.49
C LEU A 96 -23.21 10.08 15.11
N ARG A 97 -22.15 9.77 14.38
CA ARG A 97 -20.76 10.06 14.79
C ARG A 97 -19.97 10.61 13.63
N ALA A 98 -19.11 11.57 13.93
CA ALA A 98 -18.16 12.13 13.00
C ALA A 98 -16.79 12.21 13.67
N SER A 99 -15.74 11.93 12.92
CA SER A 99 -14.39 12.09 13.41
C SER A 99 -13.46 12.61 12.32
N TYR A 100 -12.44 13.35 12.77
CA TYR A 100 -11.34 13.80 11.95
C TYR A 100 -10.06 13.68 12.76
N GLY A 101 -9.01 13.10 12.19
CA GLY A 101 -7.75 12.97 12.87
C GLY A 101 -6.56 12.91 11.92
N ARG A 102 -5.39 13.24 12.47
CA ARG A 102 -4.10 13.10 11.81
C ARG A 102 -3.24 12.09 12.54
N LEU A 103 -2.52 11.27 11.79
CA LEU A 103 -1.56 10.29 12.27
C LEU A 103 -0.24 10.50 11.55
N GLY A 104 0.87 10.48 12.29
CA GLY A 104 2.21 10.55 11.74
C GLY A 104 2.78 9.15 11.48
N ASN A 105 3.44 8.97 10.36
CA ASN A 105 4.21 7.78 10.04
C ASN A 105 5.67 8.16 9.73
N GLN A 106 6.61 7.46 10.35
CA GLN A 106 8.06 7.66 10.15
C GLN A 106 8.71 6.53 9.35
N ASN A 107 7.97 5.46 9.03
CA ASN A 107 8.57 4.23 8.49
C ASN A 107 9.10 4.38 7.06
N GLY A 108 8.66 5.41 6.31
CA GLY A 108 9.21 5.74 4.99
C GLY A 108 10.64 6.29 5.05
N ALA A 109 11.04 6.91 6.19
CA ALA A 109 12.39 7.44 6.38
C ALA A 109 13.35 6.37 6.91
N GLY A 110 14.53 6.27 6.29
CA GLY A 110 15.64 5.48 6.83
C GLY A 110 16.22 6.11 8.09
N LEU A 111 17.06 5.36 8.80
CA LEU A 111 17.60 5.81 10.09
C LEU A 111 18.51 7.04 9.97
N TYR A 112 19.18 7.19 8.83
CA TYR A 112 20.22 8.20 8.60
C TYR A 112 20.09 8.88 7.24
N ASP A 113 18.90 8.88 6.63
CA ASP A 113 18.67 9.44 5.29
C ASP A 113 19.01 10.95 5.18
N TYR A 114 19.11 11.66 6.30
CA TYR A 114 19.48 13.07 6.38
C TYR A 114 20.99 13.30 6.55
N LEU A 115 21.80 12.23 6.70
CA LEU A 115 23.24 12.33 6.87
C LEU A 115 23.96 11.93 5.58
N GLY A 116 24.93 12.76 5.18
CA GLY A 116 25.84 12.44 4.09
C GLY A 116 26.89 11.42 4.55
N ILE A 117 26.67 10.15 4.25
CA ILE A 117 27.63 9.08 4.58
C ILE A 117 28.39 8.68 3.33
N MET A 118 29.71 8.75 3.40
CA MET A 118 30.60 8.27 2.36
C MET A 118 31.14 6.89 2.76
N ASN A 119 30.88 5.89 1.94
CA ASN A 119 31.43 4.56 2.13
C ASN A 119 32.86 4.50 1.56
N VAL A 120 33.78 3.99 2.33
CA VAL A 120 35.14 3.70 1.88
C VAL A 120 35.27 2.18 1.77
N VAL A 121 35.58 1.72 0.57
CA VAL A 121 35.76 0.29 0.27
C VAL A 121 37.24 0.02 0.08
N THR A 122 37.80 -0.93 0.84
CA THR A 122 39.23 -1.25 0.85
C THR A 122 39.61 -2.34 -0.15
N ASP A 123 38.66 -3.09 -0.67
CA ASP A 123 38.89 -4.21 -1.61
C ASP A 123 37.90 -4.18 -2.79
N SER A 124 37.76 -3.03 -3.41
CA SER A 124 36.91 -2.89 -4.60
C SER A 124 37.64 -3.40 -5.84
N PRO A 125 36.97 -4.12 -6.76
CA PRO A 125 37.53 -4.45 -8.07
C PRO A 125 37.88 -3.20 -8.90
N ASP A 126 37.22 -2.09 -8.62
CA ASP A 126 37.43 -0.80 -9.30
C ASP A 126 38.51 0.07 -8.63
N ALA A 127 39.10 -0.39 -7.54
CA ALA A 127 40.15 0.34 -6.85
C ALA A 127 41.46 0.31 -7.65
N TRP A 128 42.12 1.45 -7.70
CA TRP A 128 43.42 1.57 -8.37
C TRP A 128 44.47 0.77 -7.62
N LEU A 129 45.35 0.09 -8.36
CA LEU A 129 46.53 -0.55 -7.80
C LEU A 129 47.57 0.51 -7.46
N LEU A 130 47.98 0.59 -6.21
CA LEU A 130 49.01 1.47 -5.73
C LEU A 130 50.32 0.71 -5.61
N PRO A 131 51.49 1.38 -5.76
CA PRO A 131 52.75 0.77 -5.42
C PRO A 131 52.75 0.35 -3.96
N GLY A 132 52.76 -0.95 -3.70
CA GLY A 132 52.83 -1.51 -2.34
C GLY A 132 54.23 -1.58 -1.78
N VAL A 133 54.35 -2.02 -0.53
CA VAL A 133 55.65 -2.28 0.12
C VAL A 133 56.27 -3.49 -0.54
N LYS A 134 57.53 -3.40 -0.95
CA LYS A 134 58.30 -4.49 -1.61
C LYS A 134 57.77 -4.92 -2.98
N ASP A 135 57.36 -3.98 -3.84
CA ASP A 135 56.96 -4.22 -5.22
C ASP A 135 55.70 -5.12 -5.39
N THR A 136 54.95 -5.36 -4.32
CA THR A 136 53.65 -6.01 -4.43
C THR A 136 52.57 -4.99 -4.58
N PRO A 137 51.77 -5.00 -5.70
CA PRO A 137 50.66 -4.06 -5.88
C PRO A 137 49.63 -4.23 -4.79
N GLU A 138 49.25 -3.14 -4.15
CA GLU A 138 48.16 -3.12 -3.17
C GLU A 138 46.96 -2.35 -3.78
N LYS A 139 45.75 -2.80 -3.50
CA LYS A 139 44.55 -2.08 -3.88
C LYS A 139 44.37 -0.83 -3.01
N GLY A 140 44.16 0.29 -3.65
CA GLY A 140 43.85 1.54 -2.95
C GLY A 140 42.46 1.50 -2.32
N MET A 141 42.23 2.42 -1.37
CA MET A 141 40.89 2.66 -0.84
C MET A 141 40.06 3.42 -1.88
N LEU A 142 38.86 2.97 -2.16
CA LEU A 142 37.91 3.64 -3.02
C LEU A 142 36.83 4.32 -2.18
N ALA A 143 36.77 5.65 -2.23
CA ALA A 143 35.63 6.40 -1.69
C ALA A 143 34.51 6.38 -2.71
N GLN A 144 33.40 5.77 -2.34
CA GLN A 144 32.22 5.73 -3.19
C GLN A 144 31.48 7.07 -3.14
N THR A 145 30.84 7.44 -4.26
CA THR A 145 29.97 8.63 -4.29
C THR A 145 28.91 8.51 -3.19
N PRO A 146 28.80 9.48 -2.27
CA PRO A 146 27.83 9.43 -1.20
C PRO A 146 26.40 9.40 -1.76
N LYS A 147 25.49 8.78 -1.04
CA LYS A 147 24.07 8.92 -1.33
C LYS A 147 23.66 10.39 -1.18
N MET A 148 22.80 10.86 -2.07
CA MET A 148 22.24 12.20 -1.90
C MET A 148 21.39 12.21 -0.63
N VAL A 149 21.57 13.25 0.15
CA VAL A 149 20.81 13.43 1.40
C VAL A 149 19.61 14.31 1.16
N SER A 150 18.57 14.05 1.90
CA SER A 150 17.36 14.87 1.93
C SER A 150 17.16 15.44 3.34
N PRO A 151 17.72 16.62 3.62
CA PRO A 151 17.60 17.22 4.95
C PRO A 151 16.17 17.63 5.30
N ASN A 152 15.30 17.71 4.28
CA ASN A 152 13.91 18.16 4.43
C ASN A 152 12.90 17.01 4.59
N ILE A 153 13.36 15.76 4.67
CA ILE A 153 12.45 14.64 4.98
C ILE A 153 11.78 14.88 6.33
N THR A 154 10.46 14.73 6.33
CA THR A 154 9.61 14.85 7.52
C THR A 154 8.59 13.72 7.57
N TRP A 155 7.72 13.76 8.57
CA TRP A 155 6.65 12.81 8.78
C TRP A 155 5.73 12.69 7.57
N GLU A 156 5.39 11.45 7.22
CA GLU A 156 4.23 11.18 6.41
C GLU A 156 2.99 11.38 7.27
N GLU A 157 1.98 12.07 6.76
CA GLU A 157 0.77 12.40 7.50
C GLU A 157 -0.44 11.68 6.88
N SER A 158 -1.16 10.91 7.70
CA SER A 158 -2.43 10.30 7.31
C SER A 158 -3.58 11.06 7.96
N GLU A 159 -4.34 11.79 7.15
CA GLU A 159 -5.57 12.48 7.54
C GLU A 159 -6.75 11.56 7.30
N VAL A 160 -7.59 11.34 8.31
CA VAL A 160 -8.78 10.51 8.21
C VAL A 160 -10.00 11.32 8.63
N ALA A 161 -10.99 11.42 7.75
CA ALA A 161 -12.33 11.92 8.05
C ALA A 161 -13.30 10.74 7.94
N ASN A 162 -14.15 10.57 8.95
CA ASN A 162 -15.13 9.48 9.03
C ASN A 162 -16.48 10.03 9.47
N LEU A 163 -17.56 9.54 8.86
CA LEU A 163 -18.93 9.77 9.26
C LEU A 163 -19.60 8.39 9.44
N GLY A 164 -20.18 8.14 10.61
CA GLY A 164 -20.79 6.88 10.96
C GLY A 164 -22.20 7.04 11.51
N LEU A 165 -23.00 6.01 11.32
CA LEU A 165 -24.34 5.82 11.83
C LEU A 165 -24.44 4.47 12.52
N ASP A 166 -24.87 4.46 13.79
CA ASP A 166 -25.14 3.25 14.57
C ASP A 166 -26.61 3.24 14.94
N LEU A 167 -27.29 2.18 14.57
CA LEU A 167 -28.72 1.95 14.86
C LEU A 167 -28.87 0.65 15.64
N MET A 168 -29.69 0.68 16.69
CA MET A 168 -30.21 -0.51 17.36
C MET A 168 -31.72 -0.44 17.40
N LEU A 169 -32.39 -1.49 16.96
CA LEU A 169 -33.83 -1.57 16.78
C LEU A 169 -34.40 -2.88 17.35
N LEU A 170 -35.73 -2.87 17.54
CA LEU A 170 -36.50 -4.07 17.85
C LEU A 170 -36.06 -4.77 19.14
N ASP A 171 -35.91 -4.00 20.22
CA ASP A 171 -35.41 -4.49 21.51
C ASP A 171 -34.00 -5.09 21.40
N ASP A 172 -33.09 -4.33 20.72
CA ASP A 172 -31.67 -4.67 20.48
C ASP A 172 -31.44 -5.93 19.62
N ARG A 173 -32.48 -6.41 18.92
CA ARG A 173 -32.32 -7.59 18.06
C ARG A 173 -31.67 -7.28 16.72
N LEU A 174 -31.84 -6.07 16.21
CA LEU A 174 -31.24 -5.61 14.95
C LEU A 174 -30.28 -4.48 15.21
N ALA A 175 -29.00 -4.72 14.93
CA ALA A 175 -27.96 -3.70 14.92
C ALA A 175 -27.51 -3.39 13.47
N ILE A 176 -27.40 -2.11 13.13
CA ILE A 176 -26.91 -1.65 11.82
C ILE A 176 -25.83 -0.60 12.09
N THR A 177 -24.66 -0.81 11.51
CA THR A 177 -23.59 0.18 11.48
C THR A 177 -23.23 0.50 10.04
N ALA A 178 -23.24 1.77 9.70
CA ALA A 178 -22.82 2.25 8.37
C ALA A 178 -21.77 3.35 8.53
N GLU A 179 -20.72 3.28 7.74
CA GLU A 179 -19.64 4.26 7.74
C GLU A 179 -19.24 4.67 6.34
N ILE A 180 -18.86 5.93 6.19
CA ILE A 180 -18.15 6.45 5.03
C ILE A 180 -16.90 7.16 5.50
N TYR A 181 -15.80 6.97 4.80
CA TYR A 181 -14.55 7.59 5.20
C TYR A 181 -13.72 8.06 4.01
N GLN A 182 -12.89 9.03 4.28
CA GLN A 182 -11.79 9.43 3.42
C GLN A 182 -10.50 9.46 4.22
N ARG A 183 -9.50 8.71 3.75
CA ARG A 183 -8.13 8.79 4.24
C ARG A 183 -7.25 9.41 3.15
N THR A 184 -6.52 10.45 3.51
CA THR A 184 -5.53 11.08 2.63
C THR A 184 -4.17 10.99 3.29
N THR A 185 -3.26 10.22 2.71
CA THR A 185 -1.87 10.16 3.18
C THR A 185 -1.06 11.14 2.37
N ARG A 186 -0.59 12.19 3.03
CA ARG A 186 0.22 13.27 2.45
C ARG A 186 1.68 13.10 2.81
N ASN A 187 2.53 13.84 2.12
CA ASN A 187 3.97 13.86 2.38
C ASN A 187 4.58 12.45 2.37
N MET A 188 4.01 11.53 1.57
CA MET A 188 4.60 10.20 1.40
C MET A 188 5.97 10.35 0.76
N ILE A 189 6.91 9.57 1.27
CA ILE A 189 8.28 9.55 0.76
C ILE A 189 8.28 8.81 -0.58
N GLY A 190 8.55 9.56 -1.63
CA GLY A 190 8.63 9.08 -3.00
C GLY A 190 10.03 9.21 -3.60
N PRO A 191 10.19 8.81 -4.86
CA PRO A 191 11.45 9.00 -5.58
C PRO A 191 11.75 10.49 -5.73
N ALA A 192 13.03 10.82 -5.66
CA ALA A 192 13.50 12.16 -5.99
C ALA A 192 13.19 12.50 -7.46
N GLU A 193 13.31 13.77 -7.79
CA GLU A 193 13.33 14.22 -9.18
C GLU A 193 14.45 13.51 -9.95
N ALA A 194 14.18 13.27 -11.23
CA ALA A 194 15.16 12.65 -12.11
C ALA A 194 16.46 13.50 -12.15
N ILE A 195 17.56 12.89 -11.72
CA ILE A 195 18.86 13.53 -11.79
C ILE A 195 19.44 13.21 -13.16
N PRO A 196 19.92 14.21 -13.92
CA PRO A 196 20.59 13.96 -15.18
C PRO A 196 21.76 12.99 -14.99
N ALA A 197 21.87 12.00 -15.87
CA ALA A 197 22.92 10.97 -15.81
C ALA A 197 24.35 11.55 -15.80
N ILE A 198 24.52 12.74 -16.37
CA ILE A 198 25.80 13.47 -16.38
C ILE A 198 26.30 13.81 -14.96
N GLY A 199 25.40 13.83 -13.97
CA GLY A 199 25.78 14.04 -12.57
C GLY A 199 26.48 12.84 -11.91
N GLY A 200 26.62 11.71 -12.60
CA GLY A 200 27.30 10.51 -12.10
C GLY A 200 26.63 9.83 -10.89
N ILE A 201 25.40 10.24 -10.56
CA ILE A 201 24.67 9.71 -9.43
C ILE A 201 23.70 8.64 -9.91
N SER A 202 23.84 7.42 -9.37
CA SER A 202 22.91 6.33 -9.65
C SER A 202 21.51 6.68 -9.14
N LYS A 203 20.46 6.25 -9.87
CA LYS A 203 19.04 6.38 -9.44
C LYS A 203 18.80 5.83 -8.03
N ASN A 204 19.55 4.81 -7.63
CA ASN A 204 19.44 4.21 -6.29
C ASN A 204 20.04 5.08 -5.17
N ASN A 205 20.89 6.04 -5.54
CA ASN A 205 21.53 6.99 -4.63
C ASN A 205 20.85 8.37 -4.65
N ALA A 206 19.75 8.51 -5.39
CA ALA A 206 18.97 9.74 -5.42
C ALA A 206 18.33 10.02 -4.05
N ALA A 207 18.24 11.28 -3.69
CA ALA A 207 17.60 11.69 -2.44
C ALA A 207 16.12 11.31 -2.44
N LYS A 208 15.60 10.90 -1.29
CA LYS A 208 14.16 10.71 -1.09
C LYS A 208 13.55 12.07 -0.72
N ILE A 209 12.32 12.30 -1.14
CA ILE A 209 11.57 13.53 -0.82
C ILE A 209 10.10 13.20 -0.48
N ASN A 210 9.47 14.07 0.31
CA ASN A 210 8.04 13.96 0.62
C ASN A 210 7.22 14.58 -0.52
N ASN A 211 6.96 13.84 -1.59
CA ASN A 211 6.34 14.36 -2.81
C ASN A 211 5.10 13.60 -3.28
N ALA A 212 4.71 12.54 -2.59
CA ALA A 212 3.57 11.72 -3.01
C ALA A 212 2.36 11.90 -2.07
N THR A 213 1.17 11.76 -2.62
CA THR A 213 -0.10 11.81 -1.89
C THR A 213 -1.03 10.72 -2.42
N LEU A 214 -1.60 9.94 -1.50
CA LEU A 214 -2.57 8.90 -1.77
C LEU A 214 -3.90 9.26 -1.08
N ARG A 215 -5.01 9.15 -1.80
CA ARG A 215 -6.35 9.32 -1.25
C ARG A 215 -7.14 8.03 -1.37
N ASN A 216 -7.61 7.54 -0.24
CA ASN A 216 -8.48 6.37 -0.13
C ASN A 216 -9.87 6.82 0.34
N ARG A 217 -10.92 6.44 -0.39
CA ARG A 217 -12.33 6.64 -0.02
C ARG A 217 -13.00 5.29 0.04
N GLY A 218 -13.76 5.07 1.08
CA GLY A 218 -14.46 3.81 1.26
C GLY A 218 -15.73 3.97 2.08
N TRP A 219 -16.46 2.88 2.14
CA TRP A 219 -17.64 2.72 2.97
C TRP A 219 -17.69 1.30 3.54
N GLU A 220 -18.35 1.17 4.67
CA GLU A 220 -18.54 -0.08 5.39
C GLU A 220 -19.99 -0.17 5.87
N LEU A 221 -20.58 -1.35 5.80
CA LEU A 221 -21.91 -1.66 6.30
C LEU A 221 -21.86 -2.98 7.07
N SER A 222 -22.37 -2.97 8.30
CA SER A 222 -22.66 -4.17 9.09
C SER A 222 -24.11 -4.20 9.46
N VAL A 223 -24.71 -5.40 9.37
CA VAL A 223 -26.09 -5.66 9.78
C VAL A 223 -26.05 -6.95 10.58
N ASP A 224 -26.44 -6.87 11.85
CA ASP A 224 -26.42 -7.99 12.78
C ASP A 224 -27.82 -8.18 13.36
N TRP A 225 -28.33 -9.39 13.21
CA TRP A 225 -29.59 -9.84 13.81
C TRP A 225 -29.30 -10.89 14.86
N GLN A 226 -29.90 -10.73 16.04
CA GLN A 226 -29.86 -11.74 17.07
C GLN A 226 -31.24 -11.85 17.78
N ASP A 227 -31.65 -13.07 18.07
CA ASP A 227 -32.90 -13.29 18.78
C ASP A 227 -32.84 -14.56 19.63
N LYS A 228 -33.73 -14.64 20.63
CA LYS A 228 -33.87 -15.78 21.49
C LYS A 228 -35.35 -16.20 21.58
N LEU A 229 -35.65 -17.39 21.08
CA LEU A 229 -36.98 -17.93 21.08
C LEU A 229 -37.40 -18.39 22.49
N LYS A 230 -38.72 -18.43 22.74
CA LYS A 230 -39.27 -18.85 24.04
C LYS A 230 -38.87 -20.28 24.45
N CYS A 231 -38.54 -21.15 23.51
CA CYS A 231 -38.02 -22.49 23.76
C CYS A 231 -36.55 -22.53 24.26
N GLY A 232 -35.89 -21.36 24.36
CA GLY A 232 -34.50 -21.27 24.80
C GLY A 232 -33.48 -21.38 23.65
N PHE A 233 -33.93 -21.51 22.40
CA PHE A 233 -33.04 -21.45 21.23
C PHE A 233 -32.64 -19.99 20.92
N SER A 234 -31.36 -19.73 20.85
CA SER A 234 -30.79 -18.45 20.43
C SER A 234 -30.17 -18.59 19.06
N TYR A 235 -30.28 -17.56 18.22
CA TYR A 235 -29.63 -17.52 16.92
C TYR A 235 -29.19 -16.10 16.58
N GLY A 236 -28.14 -16.00 15.77
CA GLY A 236 -27.63 -14.76 15.25
C GLY A 236 -27.18 -14.90 13.80
N VAL A 237 -27.42 -13.87 13.03
CA VAL A 237 -26.99 -13.73 11.64
C VAL A 237 -26.37 -12.34 11.48
N GLY A 238 -25.08 -12.29 11.18
CA GLY A 238 -24.36 -11.07 10.90
C GLY A 238 -23.89 -11.04 9.44
N PHE A 239 -23.97 -9.87 8.83
CA PHE A 239 -23.45 -9.60 7.50
C PHE A 239 -22.66 -8.29 7.54
N ASN A 240 -21.45 -8.31 7.01
CA ASN A 240 -20.67 -7.10 6.78
C ASN A 240 -20.17 -7.04 5.34
N VAL A 241 -20.06 -5.84 4.82
CA VAL A 241 -19.52 -5.58 3.49
C VAL A 241 -18.79 -4.24 3.51
N SER A 242 -17.66 -4.20 2.84
CA SER A 242 -16.88 -2.97 2.67
C SER A 242 -16.32 -2.86 1.27
N ASP A 243 -16.15 -1.62 0.82
CA ASP A 243 -15.50 -1.33 -0.44
C ASP A 243 -14.71 -0.04 -0.33
N TYR A 244 -13.59 0.04 -1.07
CA TYR A 244 -12.79 1.24 -1.12
C TYR A 244 -12.11 1.42 -2.47
N LYS A 245 -11.75 2.68 -2.75
CA LYS A 245 -10.96 3.07 -3.90
C LYS A 245 -9.80 3.96 -3.45
N ALA A 246 -8.59 3.58 -3.81
CA ALA A 246 -7.36 4.30 -3.50
C ALA A 246 -6.79 4.92 -4.77
N VAL A 247 -6.62 6.24 -4.78
CA VAL A 247 -6.17 7.02 -5.95
C VAL A 247 -4.90 7.78 -5.59
N VAL A 248 -3.89 7.68 -6.42
CA VAL A 248 -2.69 8.53 -6.35
C VAL A 248 -3.06 9.92 -6.79
N THR A 249 -3.02 10.90 -5.88
CA THR A 249 -3.40 12.28 -6.18
C THR A 249 -2.23 13.22 -6.41
N LYS A 250 -1.02 12.78 -6.03
CA LYS A 250 0.23 13.48 -6.34
C LYS A 250 1.36 12.46 -6.40
N TYR A 251 2.14 12.53 -7.44
CA TYR A 251 3.35 11.70 -7.60
C TYR A 251 4.30 12.34 -8.61
N ASN A 252 5.60 12.21 -8.39
CA ASN A 252 6.60 12.74 -9.29
C ASN A 252 6.87 11.76 -10.43
N ASN A 253 6.14 11.89 -11.52
CA ASN A 253 6.29 11.12 -12.75
C ASN A 253 6.08 12.04 -13.96
N PRO A 254 7.05 12.94 -14.26
CA PRO A 254 6.89 13.95 -15.30
C PRO A 254 6.79 13.35 -16.71
N GLU A 255 7.32 12.17 -16.94
CA GLU A 255 7.25 11.47 -18.21
C GLU A 255 5.92 10.70 -18.39
N GLY A 256 5.10 10.62 -17.33
CA GLY A 256 3.83 9.90 -17.34
C GLY A 256 3.99 8.39 -17.57
N LEU A 257 5.11 7.80 -17.13
CA LEU A 257 5.37 6.38 -17.31
C LEU A 257 4.31 5.53 -16.62
N ILE A 258 3.78 4.53 -17.30
CA ILE A 258 2.79 3.59 -16.78
C ILE A 258 3.51 2.51 -15.98
N TYR A 259 3.07 2.29 -14.73
CA TYR A 259 3.56 1.19 -13.92
C TYR A 259 2.82 -0.09 -14.28
N ASN A 260 3.55 -1.07 -14.84
CA ASN A 260 3.03 -2.42 -14.93
C ASN A 260 4.14 -3.47 -15.08
N ASN A 261 4.08 -4.52 -14.27
CA ASN A 261 4.97 -5.69 -14.41
C ASN A 261 4.63 -6.54 -15.64
N HIS A 262 3.48 -6.31 -16.28
CA HIS A 262 2.94 -7.12 -17.37
C HIS A 262 3.03 -6.49 -18.77
N THR A 263 3.45 -5.22 -18.85
CA THR A 263 3.59 -4.54 -20.16
C THR A 263 4.78 -5.02 -20.99
N GLY A 264 5.63 -5.90 -20.45
CA GLY A 264 6.88 -6.28 -21.11
C GLY A 264 7.94 -5.17 -21.11
N LEU A 265 7.61 -3.98 -20.60
CA LEU A 265 8.53 -2.86 -20.48
C LEU A 265 9.37 -3.02 -19.20
N ALA A 266 10.52 -3.69 -19.35
CA ALA A 266 11.44 -3.91 -18.25
C ALA A 266 11.86 -2.57 -17.60
N GLY A 267 11.58 -2.42 -16.30
CA GLY A 267 12.03 -1.28 -15.50
C GLY A 267 11.06 -0.11 -15.38
N ASN A 268 9.90 -0.15 -15.99
CA ASN A 268 8.89 0.90 -15.87
C ASN A 268 8.10 0.75 -14.57
N ARG A 269 8.43 1.53 -13.55
CA ARG A 269 7.85 1.49 -12.20
C ARG A 269 7.37 2.87 -11.79
N GLY A 270 6.41 3.43 -12.54
CA GLY A 270 5.86 4.73 -12.22
C GLY A 270 4.43 4.62 -11.68
N TYR A 271 4.17 5.17 -10.51
CA TYR A 271 2.83 5.65 -10.21
C TYR A 271 2.62 6.96 -10.96
N TYR A 272 1.38 7.31 -11.24
CA TYR A 272 1.04 8.58 -11.88
C TYR A 272 -0.18 9.22 -11.19
N GLU A 273 -0.33 10.51 -11.35
CA GLU A 273 -1.48 11.23 -10.81
C GLU A 273 -2.78 10.77 -11.49
N GLY A 274 -3.77 10.43 -10.67
CA GLY A 274 -5.04 9.86 -11.13
C GLY A 274 -5.08 8.34 -11.16
N MET A 275 -3.95 7.65 -10.98
CA MET A 275 -3.87 6.19 -10.97
C MET A 275 -4.71 5.61 -9.83
N ASP A 276 -5.56 4.63 -10.16
CA ASP A 276 -6.17 3.76 -9.18
C ASP A 276 -5.15 2.70 -8.72
N VAL A 277 -4.90 2.62 -7.41
CA VAL A 277 -3.96 1.63 -6.89
C VAL A 277 -4.47 0.23 -7.18
N GLY A 278 -3.62 -0.55 -7.85
CA GLY A 278 -3.96 -1.91 -8.25
C GLY A 278 -4.41 -2.04 -9.71
N GLU A 279 -4.44 -0.98 -10.51
CA GLU A 279 -4.69 -1.07 -11.94
C GLU A 279 -3.80 -2.10 -12.62
N ILE A 280 -4.40 -2.88 -13.51
CA ILE A 280 -3.71 -3.81 -14.40
C ILE A 280 -3.83 -3.26 -15.81
N TRP A 281 -2.71 -2.86 -16.36
CA TRP A 281 -2.60 -2.49 -17.77
C TRP A 281 -2.31 -3.75 -18.58
N GLY A 282 -2.97 -3.91 -19.71
CA GLY A 282 -2.77 -5.06 -20.60
C GLY A 282 -3.39 -4.82 -21.95
N TYR A 283 -3.27 -5.81 -22.83
CA TYR A 283 -3.83 -5.79 -24.17
C TYR A 283 -5.19 -6.45 -24.17
N GLU A 284 -6.12 -5.88 -24.92
CA GLU A 284 -7.41 -6.53 -25.18
C GLU A 284 -7.26 -7.62 -26.23
N ALA A 285 -7.98 -8.71 -26.06
CA ALA A 285 -8.09 -9.79 -27.02
C ALA A 285 -9.53 -9.98 -27.45
N ASN A 286 -9.74 -10.23 -28.76
CA ASN A 286 -11.08 -10.49 -29.27
C ASN A 286 -11.46 -11.96 -29.10
N ASP A 287 -10.52 -12.86 -29.45
CA ASP A 287 -10.73 -14.32 -29.43
C ASP A 287 -9.37 -15.05 -29.54
N LEU A 288 -9.42 -16.33 -29.76
CA LEU A 288 -8.28 -17.13 -30.20
C LEU A 288 -8.34 -17.29 -31.72
N PHE A 289 -7.19 -17.44 -32.37
CA PHE A 289 -7.16 -17.80 -33.78
C PHE A 289 -7.74 -19.19 -33.99
N MET A 290 -8.79 -19.31 -34.82
CA MET A 290 -9.49 -20.56 -35.06
C MET A 290 -8.83 -21.41 -36.16
N SER A 291 -7.95 -20.82 -36.99
CA SER A 291 -7.22 -21.50 -38.04
C SER A 291 -5.93 -20.76 -38.42
N ASN A 292 -4.94 -21.48 -38.96
CA ASN A 292 -3.72 -20.86 -39.45
C ASN A 292 -3.97 -19.90 -40.64
N ARG A 293 -5.02 -20.15 -41.43
CA ARG A 293 -5.44 -19.23 -42.47
C ARG A 293 -5.89 -17.87 -41.91
N GLU A 294 -6.61 -17.90 -40.80
CA GLU A 294 -7.02 -16.67 -40.10
C GLU A 294 -5.80 -15.91 -39.55
N VAL A 295 -4.81 -16.63 -39.02
CA VAL A 295 -3.52 -16.04 -38.60
C VAL A 295 -2.87 -15.32 -39.77
N ASP A 296 -2.71 -16.01 -40.93
CA ASP A 296 -2.06 -15.44 -42.10
C ASP A 296 -2.82 -14.21 -42.65
N GLU A 297 -4.16 -14.20 -42.57
CA GLU A 297 -5.00 -13.10 -43.01
C GLU A 297 -4.88 -11.91 -42.01
N TYR A 298 -4.85 -12.17 -40.71
CA TYR A 298 -4.74 -11.15 -39.67
C TYR A 298 -3.36 -10.48 -39.66
N LEU A 299 -2.29 -11.24 -39.77
CA LEU A 299 -0.92 -10.74 -39.82
C LEU A 299 -0.58 -9.90 -41.05
N LYS A 300 -1.42 -9.92 -42.09
CA LYS A 300 -1.30 -9.00 -43.22
C LYS A 300 -1.79 -7.59 -42.90
N GLN A 301 -2.62 -7.46 -41.86
CA GLN A 301 -3.27 -6.21 -41.46
C GLN A 301 -2.68 -5.65 -40.20
N VAL A 302 -2.25 -6.52 -39.25
CA VAL A 302 -1.80 -6.14 -37.90
C VAL A 302 -0.46 -6.81 -37.60
N ASP A 303 0.52 -6.02 -37.25
CA ASP A 303 1.85 -6.48 -36.81
C ASP A 303 1.81 -6.85 -35.31
N LEU A 304 2.04 -8.12 -35.02
CA LEU A 304 2.16 -8.66 -33.66
C LEU A 304 3.62 -8.91 -33.23
N SER A 305 4.59 -8.33 -33.92
CA SER A 305 6.02 -8.61 -33.71
C SER A 305 6.50 -8.26 -32.30
N PHE A 306 5.81 -7.39 -31.56
CA PHE A 306 6.13 -7.06 -30.18
C PHE A 306 6.09 -8.27 -29.24
N PHE A 307 5.17 -9.21 -29.46
CA PHE A 307 5.00 -10.40 -28.60
C PHE A 307 5.96 -11.54 -28.91
N LYS A 308 6.98 -11.34 -29.72
CA LYS A 308 7.87 -12.42 -30.17
C LYS A 308 8.69 -13.01 -29.03
N ASN A 309 8.25 -14.21 -28.60
CA ASN A 309 9.12 -15.24 -28.05
C ASN A 309 9.12 -16.51 -28.89
N SER A 310 8.28 -16.59 -29.94
CA SER A 310 8.23 -17.70 -30.89
C SER A 310 8.18 -17.18 -32.33
N ASP A 311 8.81 -17.89 -33.25
CA ASP A 311 8.96 -17.46 -34.64
C ASP A 311 7.66 -17.50 -35.43
N ARG A 312 6.56 -17.99 -34.86
CA ARG A 312 5.31 -18.20 -35.60
C ARG A 312 4.07 -18.11 -34.70
N TRP A 313 3.06 -17.39 -35.18
CA TRP A 313 1.70 -17.42 -34.66
C TRP A 313 0.94 -18.63 -35.24
N GLU A 314 0.14 -19.30 -34.41
CA GLU A 314 -0.58 -20.52 -34.81
C GLU A 314 -2.04 -20.47 -34.32
N ARG A 315 -2.83 -21.38 -34.87
CA ARG A 315 -4.18 -21.64 -34.41
C ARG A 315 -4.16 -21.93 -32.89
N GLY A 316 -5.03 -21.24 -32.12
CA GLY A 316 -5.16 -21.35 -30.68
C GLY A 316 -4.40 -20.25 -29.92
N ASP A 317 -3.57 -19.46 -30.60
CA ASP A 317 -2.96 -18.27 -29.99
C ASP A 317 -3.99 -17.15 -29.80
N VAL A 318 -3.69 -16.24 -28.88
CA VAL A 318 -4.55 -15.10 -28.57
C VAL A 318 -4.53 -14.09 -29.71
N LYS A 319 -5.72 -13.68 -30.16
CA LYS A 319 -5.89 -12.64 -31.18
C LYS A 319 -6.04 -11.29 -30.50
N PHE A 320 -4.92 -10.59 -30.33
CA PHE A 320 -4.89 -9.24 -29.74
C PHE A 320 -5.54 -8.22 -30.67
N ILE A 321 -6.11 -7.17 -30.09
CA ILE A 321 -6.79 -6.10 -30.81
C ILE A 321 -5.82 -4.93 -31.00
N ASP A 322 -5.67 -4.46 -32.24
CA ASP A 322 -5.12 -3.15 -32.53
C ASP A 322 -6.16 -2.10 -32.11
N SER A 323 -5.97 -1.53 -30.93
CA SER A 323 -6.94 -0.65 -30.26
C SER A 323 -6.86 0.80 -30.74
N ASN A 324 -5.70 1.22 -31.25
CA ASN A 324 -5.45 2.55 -31.74
C ASN A 324 -5.57 2.67 -33.27
N GLY A 325 -5.60 1.52 -34.00
CA GLY A 325 -5.79 1.45 -35.44
C GLY A 325 -4.56 1.79 -36.27
N ASP A 326 -3.38 1.65 -35.70
CA ASP A 326 -2.11 1.99 -36.40
C ASP A 326 -1.48 0.82 -37.18
N GLY A 327 -2.14 -0.36 -37.14
CA GLY A 327 -1.72 -1.55 -37.84
C GLY A 327 -0.72 -2.43 -37.10
N LYS A 328 -0.49 -2.17 -35.80
CA LYS A 328 0.38 -2.99 -34.95
C LYS A 328 -0.20 -3.07 -33.53
N VAL A 329 0.25 -4.05 -32.74
CA VAL A 329 -0.10 -4.13 -31.32
C VAL A 329 1.17 -4.01 -30.50
N ASP A 330 1.32 -2.86 -29.82
CA ASP A 330 2.49 -2.56 -29.01
C ASP A 330 2.16 -1.63 -27.81
N PRO A 331 3.10 -1.45 -26.87
CA PRO A 331 2.89 -0.57 -25.71
C PRO A 331 3.12 0.92 -26.03
N GLY A 332 3.37 1.30 -27.26
CA GLY A 332 3.81 2.64 -27.60
C GLY A 332 5.10 2.99 -26.82
N LYS A 333 5.15 4.20 -26.26
CA LYS A 333 6.25 4.61 -25.38
C LYS A 333 6.06 4.19 -23.91
N GLY A 334 4.95 3.51 -23.60
CA GLY A 334 4.62 3.12 -22.23
C GLY A 334 4.33 4.30 -21.32
N THR A 335 3.78 5.38 -21.88
CA THR A 335 3.38 6.58 -21.14
C THR A 335 1.88 6.82 -21.23
N LEU A 336 1.32 7.61 -20.33
CA LEU A 336 -0.11 7.99 -20.41
C LEU A 336 -0.50 8.69 -21.71
N ALA A 337 0.42 9.42 -22.32
CA ALA A 337 0.20 10.14 -23.57
C ALA A 337 0.36 9.24 -24.80
N ASP A 338 1.15 8.17 -24.68
CA ASP A 338 1.46 7.25 -25.76
C ASP A 338 1.61 5.84 -25.15
N HIS A 339 0.47 5.19 -24.94
CA HIS A 339 0.36 3.85 -24.33
C HIS A 339 0.09 2.77 -25.38
N GLY A 340 0.13 3.12 -26.69
CA GLY A 340 -0.16 2.18 -27.75
C GLY A 340 -1.53 1.52 -27.57
N ASP A 341 -1.55 0.19 -27.56
CA ASP A 341 -2.76 -0.62 -27.39
C ASP A 341 -3.05 -1.03 -25.94
N LEU A 342 -2.21 -0.56 -25.01
CA LEU A 342 -2.43 -0.85 -23.59
C LEU A 342 -3.69 -0.15 -23.08
N LYS A 343 -4.49 -0.88 -22.28
CA LYS A 343 -5.66 -0.38 -21.57
C LYS A 343 -5.68 -0.88 -20.13
N VAL A 344 -6.41 -0.22 -19.26
CA VAL A 344 -6.70 -0.74 -17.93
C VAL A 344 -7.74 -1.85 -18.06
N ILE A 345 -7.28 -3.10 -17.95
CA ILE A 345 -8.11 -4.31 -18.15
C ILE A 345 -8.62 -4.90 -16.84
N GLY A 346 -8.11 -4.47 -15.70
CA GLY A 346 -8.51 -5.02 -14.41
C GLY A 346 -7.91 -4.28 -13.23
N SER A 347 -8.15 -4.82 -12.03
CA SER A 347 -7.59 -4.30 -10.79
C SER A 347 -7.28 -5.42 -9.78
N THR A 348 -6.10 -5.39 -9.20
CA THR A 348 -5.71 -6.31 -8.10
C THR A 348 -6.33 -5.92 -6.76
N THR A 349 -6.92 -4.74 -6.66
CA THR A 349 -7.59 -4.28 -5.45
C THR A 349 -8.87 -5.07 -5.21
N PRO A 350 -9.01 -5.74 -4.05
CA PRO A 350 -10.24 -6.45 -3.72
C PRO A 350 -11.41 -5.47 -3.63
N ARG A 351 -12.53 -5.78 -4.29
CA ARG A 351 -13.74 -4.99 -4.26
C ARG A 351 -14.86 -5.79 -3.59
N TYR A 352 -15.67 -5.10 -2.79
CA TYR A 352 -16.79 -5.67 -2.05
C TYR A 352 -16.34 -6.88 -1.20
N SER A 353 -15.40 -6.64 -0.28
CA SER A 353 -15.04 -7.63 0.73
C SER A 353 -16.20 -7.82 1.69
N PHE A 354 -16.64 -9.06 1.90
CA PHE A 354 -17.79 -9.35 2.74
C PHE A 354 -17.53 -10.49 3.71
N GLY A 355 -18.29 -10.50 4.80
CA GLY A 355 -18.33 -11.56 5.79
C GLY A 355 -19.76 -11.90 6.17
N ILE A 356 -20.02 -13.17 6.45
CA ILE A 356 -21.28 -13.68 7.00
C ILE A 356 -20.94 -14.46 8.26
N HIS A 357 -21.57 -14.06 9.36
CA HIS A 357 -21.43 -14.74 10.64
C HIS A 357 -22.78 -15.36 11.01
N LEU A 358 -22.77 -16.65 11.32
CA LEU A 358 -23.94 -17.40 11.79
C LEU A 358 -23.63 -17.95 13.18
N SER A 359 -24.61 -17.87 14.08
CA SER A 359 -24.52 -18.46 15.42
C SER A 359 -25.84 -19.08 15.82
N ALA A 360 -25.77 -20.18 16.55
CA ALA A 360 -26.93 -20.83 17.12
C ALA A 360 -26.59 -21.48 18.48
N GLY A 361 -27.45 -21.32 19.46
CA GLY A 361 -27.29 -21.90 20.80
C GLY A 361 -28.56 -22.57 21.32
N TYR A 362 -28.43 -23.73 21.89
CA TYR A 362 -29.53 -24.43 22.53
C TYR A 362 -29.05 -25.37 23.64
N LYS A 363 -29.62 -25.22 24.85
CA LYS A 363 -29.37 -26.09 26.02
C LYS A 363 -27.89 -26.32 26.33
N GLY A 364 -27.06 -25.30 26.22
CA GLY A 364 -25.63 -25.39 26.52
C GLY A 364 -24.74 -25.80 25.34
N PHE A 365 -25.31 -26.10 24.16
CA PHE A 365 -24.58 -26.26 22.91
C PHE A 365 -24.55 -24.95 22.15
N GLU A 366 -23.40 -24.60 21.62
CA GLU A 366 -23.22 -23.44 20.78
C GLU A 366 -22.49 -23.84 19.49
N VAL A 367 -22.97 -23.32 18.36
CA VAL A 367 -22.34 -23.50 17.04
C VAL A 367 -22.19 -22.13 16.39
N SER A 368 -21.06 -21.87 15.82
CA SER A 368 -20.81 -20.67 15.02
C SER A 368 -20.13 -21.02 13.70
N ALA A 369 -20.42 -20.24 12.67
CA ALA A 369 -19.78 -20.33 11.36
C ALA A 369 -19.45 -18.93 10.85
N LEU A 370 -18.27 -18.77 10.25
CA LEU A 370 -17.84 -17.54 9.61
C LEU A 370 -17.47 -17.82 8.15
N PHE A 371 -18.06 -17.06 7.25
CA PHE A 371 -17.75 -17.07 5.84
C PHE A 371 -17.17 -15.72 5.46
N GLN A 372 -16.11 -15.72 4.65
CA GLN A 372 -15.48 -14.51 4.13
C GLN A 372 -15.28 -14.64 2.63
N GLY A 373 -15.42 -13.54 1.93
CA GLY A 373 -15.23 -13.52 0.49
C GLY A 373 -14.92 -12.12 -0.06
N VAL A 374 -14.52 -12.13 -1.31
CA VAL A 374 -14.31 -10.94 -2.13
C VAL A 374 -15.10 -11.15 -3.41
N ALA A 375 -15.98 -10.19 -3.76
CA ALA A 375 -16.86 -10.36 -4.91
C ALA A 375 -16.14 -10.13 -6.24
N LYS A 376 -15.14 -9.23 -6.28
CA LYS A 376 -14.37 -8.95 -7.48
C LYS A 376 -12.92 -8.67 -7.15
N ARG A 377 -12.01 -9.36 -7.83
CA ARG A 377 -10.57 -9.11 -7.85
C ARG A 377 -9.99 -9.76 -9.09
N ASP A 378 -9.16 -9.03 -9.81
CA ASP A 378 -8.45 -9.55 -10.96
C ASP A 378 -7.04 -9.97 -10.53
N PHE A 379 -6.53 -11.03 -11.16
CA PHE A 379 -5.15 -11.49 -11.00
C PHE A 379 -4.47 -11.39 -12.35
N PRO A 380 -3.31 -10.75 -12.42
CA PRO A 380 -2.52 -10.68 -13.66
C PRO A 380 -1.85 -12.01 -13.98
#